data_cf256cae30beb43f24c08dc84922ed6d
#
_entry.id   cf256cae30beb43f24c08dc84922ed6d
#
_cell.length_a   1.000
_cell.length_b   1.000
_cell.length_c   1.000
_cell.angle_alpha   90.00
_cell.angle_beta   90.00
_cell.angle_gamma   90.00
#
_symmetry.space_group_name_H-M   'P 1'
#
loop_
_entity.id
_entity.type
_entity.pdbx_description
1 polymer ?
#
loop_
_entity_poly.entity_id
_entity_poly.type
_entity_poly.pdbx_seq_one_letter_code
_entity_poly.pdbx_strand_id
1 'polypeptide(L)'
;MYSAIWSEAAASHVREIVEYMRTENPLVARKLAHAFALFTDLVEHMPEIAPVWKENSRYRIWSGIYLYKIFYVIDEQEEQIFISAVRHGKRQNPYLP
;
A
#
# COMPACT_ATOMS: atom_id res chain seq x y z
N MET A 1 6.28 -7.75 -17.52
CA MET A 1 5.32 -6.90 -16.81
C MET A 1 5.32 -7.28 -15.33
N TYR A 2 5.29 -6.31 -14.44
CA TYR A 2 5.32 -6.58 -13.02
C TYR A 2 3.97 -7.02 -12.49
N SER A 3 3.98 -7.93 -11.53
CA SER A 3 2.79 -8.37 -10.82
C SER A 3 2.88 -7.96 -9.37
N ALA A 4 1.84 -7.34 -8.84
CA ALA A 4 1.81 -6.92 -7.45
C ALA A 4 1.17 -8.01 -6.59
N ILE A 5 1.82 -8.30 -5.48
CA ILE A 5 1.36 -9.29 -4.51
C ILE A 5 1.20 -8.59 -3.17
N TRP A 6 0.00 -8.62 -2.64
CA TRP A 6 -0.28 -8.07 -1.32
C TRP A 6 0.08 -9.09 -0.26
N SER A 7 0.89 -8.68 0.72
CA SER A 7 1.13 -9.55 1.87
C SER A 7 -0.18 -9.76 2.63
N GLU A 8 -0.25 -10.82 3.40
CA GLU A 8 -1.43 -11.07 4.22
C GLU A 8 -1.66 -9.95 5.21
N ALA A 9 -0.58 -9.43 5.81
CA ALA A 9 -0.67 -8.32 6.75
C ALA A 9 -1.20 -7.06 6.09
N ALA A 10 -0.68 -6.71 4.90
CA ALA A 10 -1.13 -5.52 4.19
C ALA A 10 -2.59 -5.64 3.76
N ALA A 11 -2.97 -6.80 3.22
CA ALA A 11 -4.35 -7.05 2.81
C ALA A 11 -5.31 -6.98 4.00
N SER A 12 -4.89 -7.52 5.13
CA SER A 12 -5.68 -7.47 6.36
C SER A 12 -5.90 -6.04 6.83
N HIS A 13 -4.84 -5.22 6.78
CA HIS A 13 -4.95 -3.81 7.16
C HIS A 13 -5.94 -3.06 6.28
N VAL A 14 -5.90 -3.31 4.96
CA VAL A 14 -6.86 -2.67 4.05
C VAL A 14 -8.29 -3.06 4.41
N ARG A 15 -8.51 -4.36 4.68
CA ARG A 15 -9.84 -4.80 5.09
C ARG A 15 -10.31 -4.12 6.36
N GLU A 16 -9.45 -4.00 7.35
CA GLU A 16 -9.78 -3.32 8.61
C GLU A 16 -10.12 -1.85 8.39
N ILE A 17 -9.32 -1.17 7.56
CA ILE A 17 -9.55 0.24 7.24
C ILE A 17 -10.91 0.42 6.57
N VAL A 18 -11.20 -0.39 5.57
CA VAL A 18 -12.45 -0.29 4.81
C VAL A 18 -13.65 -0.64 5.70
N GLU A 19 -13.54 -1.71 6.50
CA GLU A 19 -14.62 -2.10 7.40
C GLU A 19 -14.92 -1.03 8.44
N TYR A 20 -13.87 -0.48 9.06
CA TYR A 20 -14.05 0.60 10.01
C TYR A 20 -14.75 1.80 9.36
N MET A 21 -14.25 2.18 8.19
CA MET A 21 -14.78 3.35 7.49
C MET A 21 -16.21 3.11 6.99
N ARG A 22 -16.56 1.85 6.71
CA ARG A 22 -17.91 1.52 6.26
C ARG A 22 -18.95 1.89 7.29
N THR A 23 -18.63 1.74 8.58
CA THR A 23 -19.53 2.13 9.65
C THR A 23 -19.57 3.64 9.86
N GLU A 24 -18.45 4.32 9.62
CA GLU A 24 -18.34 5.76 9.83
C GLU A 24 -18.83 6.56 8.63
N ASN A 25 -18.48 6.15 7.44
CA ASN A 25 -18.83 6.84 6.20
C ASN A 25 -18.73 5.89 5.02
N PRO A 26 -19.87 5.26 4.63
CA PRO A 26 -19.85 4.26 3.55
C PRO A 26 -19.31 4.76 2.21
N LEU A 27 -19.54 6.04 1.89
CA LEU A 27 -19.04 6.60 0.65
C LEU A 27 -17.51 6.66 0.64
N VAL A 28 -16.92 7.11 1.75
CA VAL A 28 -15.47 7.16 1.89
C VAL A 28 -14.90 5.76 1.88
N ALA A 29 -15.58 4.79 2.50
CA ALA A 29 -15.13 3.41 2.48
C ALA A 29 -14.98 2.88 1.05
N ARG A 30 -15.96 3.15 0.19
CA ARG A 30 -15.90 2.75 -1.22
C ARG A 30 -14.76 3.44 -1.97
N LYS A 31 -14.56 4.72 -1.71
CA LYS A 31 -13.47 5.47 -2.33
C LYS A 31 -12.11 4.93 -1.92
N LEU A 32 -11.96 4.56 -0.65
CA LEU A 32 -10.71 3.96 -0.16
C LEU A 32 -10.46 2.60 -0.82
N ALA A 33 -11.46 1.74 -0.84
CA ALA A 33 -11.32 0.42 -1.46
C ALA A 33 -10.91 0.57 -2.93
N HIS A 34 -11.53 1.50 -3.65
CA HIS A 34 -11.21 1.76 -5.04
C HIS A 34 -9.78 2.29 -5.19
N ALA A 35 -9.37 3.20 -4.30
CA ALA A 35 -8.02 3.77 -4.34
C ALA A 35 -6.94 2.71 -4.13
N PHE A 36 -7.15 1.76 -3.21
CA PHE A 36 -6.20 0.67 -3.01
C PHE A 36 -6.12 -0.25 -4.23
N ALA A 37 -7.26 -0.51 -4.89
CA ALA A 37 -7.27 -1.30 -6.12
C ALA A 37 -6.53 -0.59 -7.24
N LEU A 38 -6.77 0.72 -7.41
CA LEU A 38 -6.07 1.52 -8.41
C LEU A 38 -4.57 1.57 -8.17
N PHE A 39 -4.15 1.60 -6.90
CA PHE A 39 -2.74 1.58 -6.57
C PHE A 39 -2.08 0.30 -7.10
N THR A 40 -2.75 -0.83 -6.97
CA THR A 40 -2.23 -2.10 -7.48
C THR A 40 -1.92 -2.01 -8.97
N ASP A 41 -2.86 -1.50 -9.75
CA ASP A 41 -2.64 -1.31 -11.19
C ASP A 41 -1.52 -0.33 -11.47
N LEU A 42 -1.50 0.77 -10.73
CA LEU A 42 -0.49 1.81 -10.92
C LEU A 42 0.91 1.27 -10.70
N VAL A 43 1.13 0.56 -9.61
CA VAL A 43 2.46 0.07 -9.25
C VAL A 43 2.92 -1.05 -10.19
N GLU A 44 2.00 -1.82 -10.75
CA GLU A 44 2.34 -2.83 -11.75
C GLU A 44 2.86 -2.20 -13.04
N HIS A 45 2.32 -1.05 -13.42
CA HIS A 45 2.75 -0.33 -14.61
C HIS A 45 3.96 0.56 -14.35
N MET A 46 4.07 1.09 -13.15
CA MET A 46 5.12 2.04 -12.78
C MET A 46 5.68 1.68 -11.41
N PRO A 47 6.49 0.60 -11.34
CA PRO A 47 7.00 0.13 -10.04
C PRO A 47 7.76 1.18 -9.24
N GLU A 48 8.44 2.10 -9.91
CA GLU A 48 9.27 3.09 -9.25
C GLU A 48 8.53 4.41 -9.00
N ILE A 49 7.20 4.39 -9.05
CA ILE A 49 6.40 5.61 -8.89
C ILE A 49 6.59 6.28 -7.52
N ALA A 50 6.81 5.49 -6.48
CA ALA A 50 6.99 6.00 -5.12
C ALA A 50 8.45 6.16 -4.77
N PRO A 51 8.78 7.14 -3.91
CA PRO A 51 10.17 7.34 -3.48
C PRO A 51 10.66 6.20 -2.60
N VAL A 52 11.98 6.03 -2.59
CA VAL A 52 12.64 5.09 -1.70
C VAL A 52 12.54 5.60 -0.26
N TRP A 53 12.30 4.69 0.67
CA TRP A 53 12.23 5.02 2.10
C TRP A 53 13.64 5.24 2.64
N LYS A 54 13.84 6.39 3.28
CA LYS A 54 15.18 6.78 3.74
C LYS A 54 15.74 5.84 4.81
N GLU A 55 14.89 5.31 5.66
CA GLU A 55 15.33 4.45 6.76
C GLU A 55 15.62 3.02 6.33
N ASN A 56 15.11 2.61 5.17
CA ASN A 56 15.40 1.29 4.63
C ASN A 56 15.17 1.30 3.12
N SER A 57 16.25 1.39 2.36
CA SER A 57 16.20 1.58 0.92
C SER A 57 15.63 0.39 0.14
N ARG A 58 15.39 -0.73 0.80
CA ARG A 58 14.66 -1.84 0.17
C ARG A 58 13.22 -1.50 -0.14
N TYR A 59 12.67 -0.54 0.61
CA TYR A 59 11.25 -0.21 0.54
C TYR A 59 11.02 1.09 -0.18
N ARG A 60 9.85 1.16 -0.84
CA ARG A 60 9.31 2.40 -1.36
C ARG A 60 8.02 2.70 -0.64
N ILE A 61 7.70 3.98 -0.50
CA ILE A 61 6.52 4.42 0.23
C ILE A 61 5.63 5.25 -0.69
N TRP A 62 4.43 4.74 -0.94
CA TRP A 62 3.40 5.47 -1.67
C TRP A 62 2.50 6.21 -0.69
N SER A 63 2.32 7.51 -0.89
CA SER A 63 1.54 8.35 0.01
C SER A 63 0.33 8.98 -0.67
N GLY A 64 -0.14 8.40 -1.76
CA GLY A 64 -1.19 8.97 -2.59
C GLY A 64 -2.61 8.61 -2.17
N ILE A 65 -2.80 7.92 -1.04
CA ILE A 65 -4.13 7.53 -0.58
C ILE A 65 -4.39 8.18 0.77
N TYR A 66 -5.01 9.35 0.75
CA TYR A 66 -5.46 10.11 1.91
C TYR A 66 -4.41 10.10 3.05
N LEU A 67 -4.74 9.51 4.20
CA LEU A 67 -3.85 9.47 5.36
C LEU A 67 -2.97 8.22 5.43
N TYR A 68 -2.98 7.39 4.39
CA TYR A 68 -2.33 6.10 4.45
C TYR A 68 -1.05 6.06 3.63
N LYS A 69 -0.08 5.28 4.11
CA LYS A 69 1.17 5.01 3.42
C LYS A 69 1.25 3.54 3.11
N ILE A 70 1.67 3.24 1.88
CA ILE A 70 1.82 1.86 1.43
C ILE A 70 3.30 1.59 1.21
N PHE A 71 3.82 0.56 1.88
CA PHE A 71 5.21 0.16 1.78
C PHE A 71 5.33 -1.04 0.87
N TYR A 72 6.23 -0.98 -0.09
CA TYR A 72 6.42 -2.11 -1.00
C TYR A 72 7.89 -2.27 -1.40
N VAL A 73 8.20 -3.47 -1.87
CA VAL A 73 9.55 -3.86 -2.33
C VAL A 73 9.43 -4.34 -3.77
N ILE A 74 10.40 -3.97 -4.58
CA ILE A 74 10.46 -4.41 -5.98
C ILE A 74 11.46 -5.55 -6.09
N ASP A 75 11.03 -6.66 -6.66
CA ASP A 75 11.89 -7.77 -7.05
C ASP A 75 12.04 -7.73 -8.57
N GLU A 76 13.16 -7.19 -9.03
CA GLU A 76 13.38 -6.99 -10.46
C GLU A 76 13.59 -8.30 -11.21
N GLN A 77 14.21 -9.28 -10.58
CA GLN A 77 14.46 -10.57 -11.22
C GLN A 77 13.18 -11.31 -11.53
N GLU A 78 12.24 -11.33 -10.57
CA GLU A 78 10.98 -12.04 -10.73
C GLU A 78 9.88 -11.15 -11.30
N GLU A 79 10.19 -9.87 -11.52
CA GLU A 79 9.22 -8.86 -11.95
C GLU A 79 7.98 -8.85 -11.06
N GLN A 80 8.23 -8.81 -9.74
CA GLN A 80 7.17 -8.81 -8.74
C GLN A 80 7.33 -7.63 -7.80
N ILE A 81 6.20 -7.19 -7.28
CA ILE A 81 6.13 -6.13 -6.28
C ILE A 81 5.45 -6.70 -5.06
N PHE A 82 6.14 -6.67 -3.92
CA PHE A 82 5.58 -7.16 -2.67
C PHE A 82 5.08 -5.98 -1.86
N ILE A 83 3.76 -5.85 -1.76
CA ILE A 83 3.14 -4.82 -0.95
C ILE A 83 3.12 -5.33 0.48
N SER A 84 4.01 -4.75 1.31
CA SER A 84 4.35 -5.32 2.61
C SER A 84 3.52 -4.79 3.76
N ALA A 85 3.15 -3.51 3.71
CA ALA A 85 2.46 -2.90 4.84
C ALA A 85 1.65 -1.68 4.39
N VAL A 86 0.56 -1.44 5.11
CA VAL A 86 -0.22 -0.21 4.99
C VAL A 86 -0.28 0.39 6.38
N ARG A 87 0.05 1.68 6.49
CA ARG A 87 0.09 2.37 7.78
C ARG A 87 -0.58 3.72 7.67
N HIS A 88 -1.17 4.13 8.76
CA HIS A 88 -1.71 5.48 8.88
C HIS A 88 -0.53 6.46 8.93
N GLY A 89 -0.59 7.53 8.11
CA GLY A 89 0.53 8.45 7.97
C GLY A 89 0.94 9.20 9.23
N LYS A 90 0.06 9.28 10.22
CA LYS A 90 0.37 9.93 11.50
C LYS A 90 0.99 9.00 12.52
N ARG A 91 0.98 7.69 12.26
CA ARG A 91 1.62 6.74 13.17
C ARG A 91 3.11 6.68 12.88
N GLN A 92 3.88 6.71 13.94
CA GLN A 92 5.32 6.56 13.84
C GLN A 92 5.68 5.09 13.86
N ASN A 93 6.82 4.77 13.28
CA ASN A 93 7.43 3.44 13.32
C ASN A 93 6.53 2.33 12.80
N PRO A 94 6.25 2.31 11.50
CA PRO A 94 5.60 1.13 10.94
C PRO A 94 6.54 -0.07 11.10
N TYR A 95 6.00 -1.15 11.62
CA TYR A 95 6.77 -2.39 11.70
C TYR A 95 6.72 -3.06 10.34
N LEU A 96 7.87 -3.21 9.76
CA LEU A 96 8.01 -3.95 8.52
C LEU A 96 8.64 -5.29 8.85
N PRO A 97 8.08 -6.38 8.34
CA PRO A 97 8.67 -7.69 8.58
C PRO A 97 10.06 -7.81 7.97
#